data_1dcab4b15b0eebee8029f92e2b806ed7
#
_entry.id   1dcab4b15b0eebee8029f92e2b806ed7
#
_cell.length_a   1.000
_cell.length_b   1.000
_cell.length_c   1.000
_cell.angle_alpha   90.00
_cell.angle_beta   90.00
_cell.angle_gamma   90.00
#
_symmetry.space_group_name_H-M   'P 1'
#
loop_
_entity.id
_entity.type
_entity.pdbx_description
1 polymer ?
#
loop_
_entity_poly.entity_id
_entity_poly.type
_entity_poly.pdbx_seq_one_letter_code
_entity_poly.pdbx_strand_id
1 'polypeptide(L)'
;MATTLKASTKILDLAKEYPFLFETLVEISPKLKRLKNPILQKTIGKRATLTDVSKMSKLPLNRLFVLLSESISEHANETVVIDKEAEEQGEWQEELDRRQRKLKDLVLGLHAGEELEGLQSDFKEILVDVSATEVADMEQSLISSGELTAKQVTALCDLHVQVFKESLDVQQTPQTTPGHPIHTYMNENKEAQKLVNLLRENPSDDGTIEELKKIIIHYTRLQNQLFPLLEKAEITGPSTVMWAKQDEIREMFRNLNKSNLKELLTAIEDMIYKEENILFPMSLENLSEYDWVKVRVGEEEIGFAWIEPGTDWKPITPIDIHDVDQEPESPKINLNTGNLTLKEIDLLLRHLPLDISFVGVDEEVKYYSATDDRIFPRSPAVIGRSVITCHPSNSYDKVKKILTYFKEGKKDKAVFWIKMNDRLLLISYYAVRDDDGEFVGTLEASQDITDIKSLEGERRLLDWE
;
A
#
# COMPACT_ATOMS: atom_id res chain seq x y z
N MET A 1 -4.72 36.57 4.05
CA MET A 1 -4.75 36.49 5.54
C MET A 1 -4.72 35.01 5.90
N ALA A 2 -4.12 34.67 7.03
CA ALA A 2 -4.15 33.26 7.43
C ALA A 2 -5.49 32.93 8.08
N THR A 3 -6.22 31.96 7.55
CA THR A 3 -7.47 31.48 8.14
C THR A 3 -7.17 30.60 9.35
N THR A 4 -7.84 30.86 10.48
CA THR A 4 -7.63 30.09 11.72
C THR A 4 -8.80 29.13 11.93
N LEU A 5 -8.53 27.83 11.98
CA LEU A 5 -9.50 26.79 12.32
C LEU A 5 -9.45 26.48 13.81
N LYS A 6 -10.60 26.54 14.46
CA LYS A 6 -10.81 26.20 15.88
C LYS A 6 -11.89 25.13 16.02
N ALA A 7 -11.88 24.39 17.11
CA ALA A 7 -12.94 23.44 17.43
C ALA A 7 -14.33 24.10 17.43
N SER A 8 -14.41 25.30 17.91
CA SER A 8 -15.62 26.15 17.96
C SER A 8 -15.96 26.89 16.66
N THR A 9 -15.11 26.76 15.60
CA THR A 9 -15.38 27.39 14.29
C THR A 9 -16.69 26.87 13.73
N LYS A 10 -17.61 27.80 13.38
CA LYS A 10 -18.91 27.44 12.85
C LYS A 10 -18.79 27.04 11.37
N ILE A 11 -19.30 25.86 11.04
CA ILE A 11 -19.19 25.33 9.70
C ILE A 11 -19.86 26.22 8.64
N LEU A 12 -20.95 26.89 8.98
CA LEU A 12 -21.63 27.77 8.02
C LEU A 12 -20.81 29.05 7.73
N ASP A 13 -20.09 29.58 8.71
CA ASP A 13 -19.28 30.78 8.51
C ASP A 13 -18.04 30.42 7.66
N LEU A 14 -17.42 29.29 7.94
CA LEU A 14 -16.31 28.76 7.12
C LEU A 14 -16.75 28.46 5.68
N ALA A 15 -17.91 27.84 5.49
CA ALA A 15 -18.43 27.52 4.17
C ALA A 15 -18.96 28.71 3.39
N LYS A 16 -19.23 29.85 4.02
CA LYS A 16 -19.51 31.12 3.31
C LYS A 16 -18.23 31.73 2.73
N GLU A 17 -17.14 31.62 3.46
CA GLU A 17 -15.83 32.07 3.04
C GLU A 17 -15.24 31.12 1.98
N TYR A 18 -15.45 29.82 2.15
CA TYR A 18 -15.00 28.76 1.26
C TYR A 18 -16.15 27.84 0.83
N PRO A 19 -16.93 28.22 -0.21
CA PRO A 19 -18.14 27.47 -0.62
C PRO A 19 -17.89 26.01 -1.03
N PHE A 20 -16.70 25.68 -1.52
CA PHE A 20 -16.29 24.34 -1.91
C PHE A 20 -16.23 23.36 -0.73
N LEU A 21 -16.06 23.85 0.49
CA LEU A 21 -15.96 22.99 1.69
C LEU A 21 -17.24 22.15 1.95
N PHE A 22 -18.40 22.57 1.45
CA PHE A 22 -19.56 21.68 1.53
C PHE A 22 -19.42 20.41 0.67
N GLU A 23 -18.70 20.49 -0.41
CA GLU A 23 -18.41 19.33 -1.26
C GLU A 23 -17.36 18.47 -0.59
N THR A 24 -16.27 19.06 -0.17
CA THR A 24 -15.21 18.40 0.62
C THR A 24 -15.78 17.65 1.84
N LEU A 25 -16.68 18.29 2.63
CA LEU A 25 -17.29 17.64 3.79
C LEU A 25 -18.18 16.44 3.43
N VAL A 26 -18.87 16.49 2.30
CA VAL A 26 -19.69 15.36 1.84
C VAL A 26 -18.80 14.22 1.33
N GLU A 27 -17.67 14.53 0.73
CA GLU A 27 -16.65 13.56 0.32
C GLU A 27 -16.01 12.88 1.54
N ILE A 28 -15.68 13.66 2.57
CA ILE A 28 -15.17 13.16 3.84
C ILE A 28 -16.16 12.20 4.51
N SER A 29 -17.45 12.54 4.51
CA SER A 29 -18.49 11.67 5.07
C SER A 29 -19.86 11.86 4.40
N PRO A 30 -20.40 10.80 3.76
CA PRO A 30 -21.75 10.84 3.17
C PRO A 30 -22.85 11.24 4.15
N LYS A 31 -22.64 11.07 5.47
CA LYS A 31 -23.56 11.49 6.53
C LYS A 31 -23.73 12.99 6.56
N LEU A 32 -22.71 13.74 6.13
CA LEU A 32 -22.72 15.21 6.08
C LEU A 32 -23.48 15.76 4.86
N LYS A 33 -23.96 14.90 3.94
CA LYS A 33 -24.82 15.30 2.80
C LYS A 33 -26.04 16.13 3.25
N ARG A 34 -26.49 15.94 4.47
CA ARG A 34 -27.58 16.74 5.06
C ARG A 34 -27.21 18.22 5.21
N LEU A 35 -25.92 18.56 5.31
CA LEU A 35 -25.44 19.95 5.36
C LEU A 35 -25.59 20.68 4.02
N LYS A 36 -25.78 19.99 2.90
CA LYS A 36 -26.13 20.61 1.59
C LYS A 36 -27.58 21.09 1.51
N ASN A 37 -28.46 20.70 2.44
CA ASN A 37 -29.85 21.14 2.45
C ASN A 37 -29.97 22.60 2.93
N PRO A 38 -30.51 23.57 2.12
CA PRO A 38 -30.57 24.98 2.47
C PRO A 38 -31.39 25.28 3.76
N ILE A 39 -32.37 24.43 4.07
CA ILE A 39 -33.19 24.58 5.28
C ILE A 39 -32.37 24.17 6.52
N LEU A 40 -31.61 23.09 6.43
CA LEU A 40 -30.74 22.60 7.50
C LEU A 40 -29.53 23.51 7.69
N GLN A 41 -29.01 24.13 6.64
CA GLN A 41 -27.97 25.15 6.73
C GLN A 41 -28.42 26.33 7.56
N LYS A 42 -29.68 26.77 7.43
CA LYS A 42 -30.22 27.91 8.19
C LYS A 42 -30.50 27.60 9.66
N THR A 43 -30.73 26.37 10.01
CA THR A 43 -31.10 25.93 11.38
C THR A 43 -29.91 25.30 12.11
N ILE A 44 -29.40 24.22 11.62
CA ILE A 44 -28.29 23.47 12.25
C ILE A 44 -26.93 24.10 11.91
N GLY A 45 -26.71 24.51 10.66
CA GLY A 45 -25.42 25.04 10.20
C GLY A 45 -25.02 26.36 10.90
N LYS A 46 -25.99 27.15 11.39
CA LYS A 46 -25.67 28.35 12.16
C LYS A 46 -25.09 28.11 13.58
N ARG A 47 -25.32 26.91 14.10
CA ARG A 47 -24.88 26.51 15.44
C ARG A 47 -23.82 25.47 15.43
N ALA A 48 -23.79 24.60 14.37
CA ALA A 48 -22.86 23.48 14.24
C ALA A 48 -21.41 23.98 14.12
N THR A 49 -20.57 23.51 15.01
CA THR A 49 -19.12 23.72 15.05
C THR A 49 -18.36 22.61 14.34
N LEU A 50 -17.04 22.77 14.15
CA LEU A 50 -16.20 21.68 13.63
C LEU A 50 -16.19 20.47 14.57
N THR A 51 -16.33 20.69 15.88
CA THR A 51 -16.54 19.61 16.87
C THR A 51 -17.82 18.82 16.57
N ASP A 52 -18.94 19.50 16.26
CA ASP A 52 -20.17 18.81 15.92
C ASP A 52 -20.07 18.04 14.61
N VAL A 53 -19.34 18.57 13.62
CA VAL A 53 -19.05 17.90 12.35
C VAL A 53 -18.19 16.64 12.58
N SER A 54 -17.18 16.74 13.44
CA SER A 54 -16.35 15.61 13.86
C SER A 54 -17.20 14.48 14.47
N LYS A 55 -18.06 14.81 15.43
CA LYS A 55 -19.00 13.86 16.05
C LYS A 55 -19.98 13.24 15.03
N MET A 56 -20.53 14.03 14.11
CA MET A 56 -21.47 13.56 13.10
C MET A 56 -20.83 12.66 12.04
N SER A 57 -19.60 12.96 11.65
CA SER A 57 -18.84 12.21 10.66
C SER A 57 -18.14 10.98 11.25
N LYS A 58 -18.03 10.89 12.58
CA LYS A 58 -17.17 9.97 13.31
C LYS A 58 -15.68 10.13 12.96
N LEU A 59 -15.29 11.30 12.44
CA LEU A 59 -13.92 11.60 12.09
C LEU A 59 -13.25 12.38 13.24
N PRO A 60 -12.04 12.02 13.69
CA PRO A 60 -11.29 12.77 14.68
C PRO A 60 -11.13 14.25 14.29
N LEU A 61 -11.27 15.16 15.26
CA LEU A 61 -11.27 16.59 14.99
C LEU A 61 -9.94 17.09 14.39
N ASN A 62 -8.81 16.50 14.81
CA ASN A 62 -7.49 16.79 14.26
C ASN A 62 -7.41 16.40 12.78
N ARG A 63 -7.96 15.25 12.40
CA ARG A 63 -8.00 14.81 10.99
C ARG A 63 -8.93 15.68 10.15
N LEU A 64 -10.09 16.06 10.72
CA LEU A 64 -10.98 17.03 10.09
C LEU A 64 -10.25 18.36 9.83
N PHE A 65 -9.46 18.86 10.78
CA PHE A 65 -8.65 20.05 10.59
C PHE A 65 -7.63 19.92 9.48
N VAL A 66 -6.93 18.79 9.40
CA VAL A 66 -5.94 18.52 8.34
C VAL A 66 -6.64 18.55 6.97
N LEU A 67 -7.71 17.79 6.78
CA LEU A 67 -8.43 17.70 5.50
C LEU A 67 -9.02 19.06 5.08
N LEU A 68 -9.57 19.82 6.02
CA LEU A 68 -10.08 21.18 5.73
C LEU A 68 -8.95 22.15 5.41
N SER A 69 -7.80 22.06 6.11
CA SER A 69 -6.65 22.94 5.86
C SER A 69 -6.02 22.64 4.51
N GLU A 70 -5.90 21.37 4.13
CA GLU A 70 -5.44 20.93 2.81
C GLU A 70 -6.37 21.45 1.72
N SER A 71 -7.68 21.23 1.85
CA SER A 71 -8.67 21.69 0.88
C SER A 71 -8.68 23.22 0.72
N ILE A 72 -8.56 23.98 1.81
CA ILE A 72 -8.46 25.45 1.75
C ILE A 72 -7.16 25.88 1.09
N SER A 73 -6.04 25.26 1.44
CA SER A 73 -4.73 25.58 0.85
C SER A 73 -4.69 25.31 -0.64
N GLU A 74 -5.28 24.21 -1.09
CA GLU A 74 -5.30 23.82 -2.50
C GLU A 74 -6.24 24.72 -3.34
N HIS A 75 -7.44 25.02 -2.84
CA HIS A 75 -8.44 25.73 -3.65
C HIS A 75 -8.40 27.25 -3.51
N ALA A 76 -7.97 27.77 -2.35
CA ALA A 76 -7.89 29.20 -2.10
C ALA A 76 -6.46 29.75 -2.08
N ASN A 77 -5.43 28.90 -2.12
CA ASN A 77 -4.01 29.25 -2.01
C ASN A 77 -3.71 30.10 -0.76
N GLU A 78 -4.34 29.77 0.35
CA GLU A 78 -4.22 30.45 1.63
C GLU A 78 -3.55 29.54 2.67
N THR A 79 -2.76 30.16 3.57
CA THR A 79 -2.17 29.45 4.71
C THR A 79 -3.21 29.31 5.82
N VAL A 80 -3.46 28.09 6.27
CA VAL A 80 -4.38 27.80 7.37
C VAL A 80 -3.59 27.56 8.65
N VAL A 81 -4.02 28.19 9.75
CA VAL A 81 -3.48 27.99 11.10
C VAL A 81 -4.50 27.21 11.91
N ILE A 82 -4.10 26.11 12.50
CA ILE A 82 -4.94 25.32 13.39
C ILE A 82 -4.66 25.79 14.82
N ASP A 83 -5.71 26.34 15.47
CA ASP A 83 -5.64 26.76 16.87
C ASP A 83 -5.88 25.53 17.77
N LYS A 84 -4.87 25.15 18.52
CA LYS A 84 -4.89 23.98 19.42
C LYS A 84 -5.45 24.28 20.82
N GLU A 85 -5.77 25.53 21.14
CA GLU A 85 -6.31 25.91 22.44
C GLU A 85 -7.86 25.94 22.42
N ALA A 86 -8.50 24.81 22.67
CA ALA A 86 -9.93 24.77 22.89
C ALA A 86 -10.28 23.91 24.11
N GLU A 87 -10.95 24.54 25.06
CA GLU A 87 -11.39 23.91 26.33
C GLU A 87 -12.32 22.70 26.17
N GLU A 88 -12.97 22.53 24.98
CA GLU A 88 -13.78 21.35 24.68
C GLU A 88 -12.95 20.13 24.20
N GLN A 89 -11.64 20.26 24.01
CA GLN A 89 -10.74 19.15 23.71
C GLN A 89 -10.52 18.25 24.94
N GLY A 90 -10.72 18.74 26.16
CA GLY A 90 -10.40 18.02 27.39
C GLY A 90 -11.18 16.71 27.52
N GLU A 91 -12.50 16.73 27.50
CA GLU A 91 -13.33 15.55 27.74
C GLU A 91 -13.23 14.52 26.60
N TRP A 92 -13.17 14.97 25.35
CA TRP A 92 -13.05 14.07 24.21
C TRP A 92 -11.63 13.51 24.09
N GLN A 93 -10.61 14.31 24.35
CA GLN A 93 -9.21 13.87 24.39
C GLN A 93 -8.98 12.89 25.54
N GLU A 94 -9.55 13.13 26.72
CA GLU A 94 -9.50 12.18 27.83
C GLU A 94 -10.19 10.85 27.51
N GLU A 95 -11.32 10.88 26.81
CA GLU A 95 -12.02 9.67 26.38
C GLU A 95 -11.22 8.91 25.30
N LEU A 96 -10.63 9.63 24.32
CA LEU A 96 -9.75 9.05 23.32
C LEU A 96 -8.51 8.44 23.97
N ASP A 97 -7.87 9.17 24.89
CA ASP A 97 -6.68 8.71 25.62
C ASP A 97 -7.00 7.49 26.52
N ARG A 98 -8.22 7.45 27.09
CA ARG A 98 -8.71 6.31 27.85
C ARG A 98 -8.92 5.10 26.95
N ARG A 99 -9.54 5.30 25.78
CA ARG A 99 -9.78 4.24 24.79
C ARG A 99 -8.45 3.69 24.24
N GLN A 100 -7.52 4.57 23.88
CA GLN A 100 -6.19 4.17 23.42
C GLN A 100 -5.40 3.40 24.48
N ARG A 101 -5.45 3.83 25.75
CA ARG A 101 -4.81 3.11 26.86
C ARG A 101 -5.40 1.72 27.02
N LYS A 102 -6.71 1.57 27.01
CA LYS A 102 -7.37 0.27 27.12
C LYS A 102 -7.05 -0.63 25.92
N LEU A 103 -7.02 -0.08 24.68
CA LEU A 103 -6.62 -0.85 23.50
C LEU A 103 -5.16 -1.30 23.58
N LYS A 104 -4.28 -0.42 24.07
CA LYS A 104 -2.89 -0.75 24.36
C LYS A 104 -2.77 -1.89 25.39
N ASP A 105 -3.50 -1.79 26.51
CA ASP A 105 -3.49 -2.81 27.57
C ASP A 105 -3.97 -4.15 27.01
N LEU A 106 -5.00 -4.15 26.16
CA LEU A 106 -5.49 -5.35 25.48
C LEU A 106 -4.41 -5.99 24.58
N VAL A 107 -3.77 -5.20 23.73
CA VAL A 107 -2.72 -5.69 22.82
C VAL A 107 -1.54 -6.23 23.63
N LEU A 108 -1.11 -5.53 24.68
CA LEU A 108 -0.02 -5.99 25.55
C LEU A 108 -0.39 -7.24 26.34
N GLY A 109 -1.64 -7.36 26.84
CA GLY A 109 -2.14 -8.57 27.51
C GLY A 109 -2.09 -9.81 26.60
N LEU A 110 -2.49 -9.64 25.33
CA LEU A 110 -2.37 -10.70 24.30
C LEU A 110 -0.91 -11.13 24.10
N HIS A 111 0.02 -10.17 24.04
CA HIS A 111 1.45 -10.45 23.91
C HIS A 111 2.06 -11.06 25.19
N ALA A 112 1.47 -10.82 26.35
CA ALA A 112 1.85 -11.47 27.61
C ALA A 112 1.34 -12.91 27.73
N GLY A 113 0.45 -13.34 26.83
CA GLY A 113 -0.15 -14.68 26.83
C GLY A 113 -1.36 -14.82 27.75
N GLU A 114 -2.08 -13.73 28.04
CA GLU A 114 -3.33 -13.77 28.77
C GLU A 114 -4.42 -14.50 27.99
N GLU A 115 -5.36 -15.15 28.71
CA GLU A 115 -6.40 -15.93 28.06
C GLU A 115 -7.38 -15.06 27.26
N LEU A 116 -7.64 -15.46 26.03
CA LEU A 116 -8.45 -14.74 25.05
C LEU A 116 -9.85 -14.40 25.59
N GLU A 117 -10.54 -15.36 26.21
CA GLU A 117 -11.89 -15.18 26.75
C GLU A 117 -11.94 -14.13 27.88
N GLY A 118 -10.90 -14.10 28.72
CA GLY A 118 -10.74 -13.09 29.77
C GLY A 118 -10.59 -11.69 29.18
N LEU A 119 -9.69 -11.52 28.23
CA LEU A 119 -9.45 -10.25 27.55
C LEU A 119 -10.69 -9.75 26.78
N GLN A 120 -11.38 -10.63 26.06
CA GLN A 120 -12.63 -10.26 25.38
C GLN A 120 -13.71 -9.79 26.35
N SER A 121 -13.83 -10.42 27.52
CA SER A 121 -14.80 -10.03 28.55
C SER A 121 -14.47 -8.67 29.15
N ASP A 122 -13.20 -8.43 29.50
CA ASP A 122 -12.74 -7.23 30.18
C ASP A 122 -12.78 -5.98 29.27
N PHE A 123 -12.63 -6.18 27.97
CA PHE A 123 -12.56 -5.10 26.98
C PHE A 123 -13.78 -5.02 26.05
N LYS A 124 -14.84 -5.76 26.34
CA LYS A 124 -16.06 -5.85 25.50
C LYS A 124 -16.64 -4.53 25.08
N GLU A 125 -16.63 -3.52 25.96
CA GLU A 125 -17.17 -2.17 25.67
C GLU A 125 -16.37 -1.44 24.57
N ILE A 126 -15.06 -1.72 24.47
CA ILE A 126 -14.19 -1.08 23.46
C ILE A 126 -14.28 -1.86 22.15
N LEU A 127 -14.31 -3.20 22.24
CA LEU A 127 -14.28 -4.09 21.08
C LEU A 127 -15.44 -3.87 20.11
N VAL A 128 -16.58 -3.38 20.59
CA VAL A 128 -17.77 -3.15 19.73
C VAL A 128 -17.55 -2.11 18.64
N ASP A 129 -16.65 -1.14 18.85
CA ASP A 129 -16.46 0.00 17.92
C ASP A 129 -15.00 0.17 17.46
N VAL A 130 -14.10 -0.79 17.71
CA VAL A 130 -12.70 -0.70 17.28
C VAL A 130 -12.60 -0.95 15.77
N SER A 131 -12.01 0.00 15.05
CA SER A 131 -11.68 -0.17 13.64
C SER A 131 -10.34 -0.87 13.42
N ALA A 132 -10.18 -1.48 12.26
CA ALA A 132 -8.90 -2.08 11.86
C ALA A 132 -7.77 -1.06 11.87
N THR A 133 -8.07 0.20 11.50
CA THR A 133 -7.11 1.32 11.52
C THR A 133 -6.65 1.64 12.94
N GLU A 134 -7.57 1.69 13.93
CA GLU A 134 -7.20 1.95 15.34
C GLU A 134 -6.27 0.86 15.90
N VAL A 135 -6.49 -0.41 15.52
CA VAL A 135 -5.61 -1.52 15.94
C VAL A 135 -4.23 -1.36 15.29
N ALA A 136 -4.17 -1.12 13.99
CA ALA A 136 -2.93 -0.94 13.26
C ALA A 136 -2.11 0.25 13.77
N ASP A 137 -2.76 1.38 14.06
CA ASP A 137 -2.12 2.57 14.63
C ASP A 137 -1.55 2.28 16.04
N MET A 138 -2.27 1.50 16.84
CA MET A 138 -1.81 1.08 18.17
C MET A 138 -0.59 0.17 18.08
N GLU A 139 -0.63 -0.84 17.21
CA GLU A 139 0.50 -1.74 16.97
C GLU A 139 1.73 -0.97 16.48
N GLN A 140 1.55 -0.04 15.54
CA GLN A 140 2.61 0.82 15.04
C GLN A 140 3.20 1.70 16.13
N SER A 141 2.37 2.25 17.01
CA SER A 141 2.80 3.03 18.17
C SER A 141 3.65 2.20 19.14
N LEU A 142 3.24 0.94 19.43
CA LEU A 142 3.97 0.01 20.29
C LEU A 142 5.32 -0.41 19.68
N ILE A 143 5.40 -0.55 18.36
CA ILE A 143 6.65 -0.81 17.64
C ILE A 143 7.57 0.42 17.73
N SER A 144 7.03 1.60 17.49
CA SER A 144 7.80 2.86 17.48
C SER A 144 8.33 3.23 18.86
N SER A 145 7.58 2.91 19.93
CA SER A 145 8.02 3.10 21.34
C SER A 145 9.02 2.04 21.81
N GLY A 146 9.21 0.97 21.04
CA GLY A 146 10.09 -0.16 21.39
C GLY A 146 9.48 -1.14 22.42
N GLU A 147 8.19 -1.01 22.73
CA GLU A 147 7.48 -1.93 23.63
C GLU A 147 7.23 -3.29 22.98
N LEU A 148 7.02 -3.32 21.65
CA LEU A 148 6.92 -4.53 20.84
C LEU A 148 7.87 -4.46 19.64
N THR A 149 8.26 -5.62 19.14
CA THR A 149 8.96 -5.75 17.87
C THR A 149 7.98 -6.10 16.75
N ALA A 150 8.26 -5.70 15.52
CA ALA A 150 7.45 -6.09 14.35
C ALA A 150 7.27 -7.62 14.24
N LYS A 151 8.30 -8.39 14.62
CA LYS A 151 8.23 -9.86 14.65
C LYS A 151 7.22 -10.40 15.67
N GLN A 152 7.11 -9.77 16.83
CA GLN A 152 6.11 -10.14 17.84
C GLN A 152 4.71 -9.84 17.34
N VAL A 153 4.47 -8.65 16.79
CA VAL A 153 3.17 -8.28 16.20
C VAL A 153 2.77 -9.27 15.10
N THR A 154 3.68 -9.60 14.19
CA THR A 154 3.43 -10.60 13.14
C THR A 154 3.06 -11.97 13.70
N ALA A 155 3.73 -12.42 14.78
CA ALA A 155 3.49 -13.73 15.36
C ALA A 155 2.11 -13.89 16.00
N LEU A 156 1.48 -12.78 16.45
CA LEU A 156 0.16 -12.79 17.08
C LEU A 156 -0.96 -12.18 16.21
N CYS A 157 -0.66 -11.87 14.95
CA CYS A 157 -1.65 -11.29 14.04
C CYS A 157 -2.96 -12.11 13.96
N ASP A 158 -2.86 -13.44 13.93
CA ASP A 158 -4.04 -14.31 13.88
C ASP A 158 -4.85 -14.25 15.18
N LEU A 159 -4.19 -14.07 16.31
CA LEU A 159 -4.83 -13.90 17.62
C LEU A 159 -5.51 -12.53 17.73
N HIS A 160 -4.87 -11.47 17.24
CA HIS A 160 -5.46 -10.13 17.16
C HIS A 160 -6.75 -10.16 16.34
N VAL A 161 -6.74 -10.80 15.16
CA VAL A 161 -7.95 -10.96 14.33
C VAL A 161 -9.06 -11.70 15.09
N GLN A 162 -8.75 -12.74 15.84
CA GLN A 162 -9.75 -13.46 16.63
C GLN A 162 -10.37 -12.60 17.74
N VAL A 163 -9.58 -11.75 18.41
CA VAL A 163 -10.08 -10.85 19.46
C VAL A 163 -11.02 -9.80 18.88
N PHE A 164 -10.65 -9.20 17.76
CA PHE A 164 -11.40 -8.12 17.14
C PHE A 164 -12.48 -8.61 16.17
N LYS A 165 -12.64 -9.93 15.99
CA LYS A 165 -13.52 -10.52 14.98
C LYS A 165 -14.95 -10.00 15.06
N GLU A 166 -15.56 -9.96 16.26
CA GLU A 166 -16.93 -9.49 16.43
C GLU A 166 -17.10 -8.02 15.99
N SER A 167 -16.09 -7.19 16.24
CA SER A 167 -16.07 -5.78 15.80
C SER A 167 -15.87 -5.67 14.30
N LEU A 168 -14.98 -6.47 13.72
CA LEU A 168 -14.69 -6.47 12.30
C LEU A 168 -15.87 -7.01 11.48
N ASP A 169 -16.56 -8.06 11.96
CA ASP A 169 -17.71 -8.66 11.28
C ASP A 169 -18.94 -7.71 11.21
N VAL A 170 -19.04 -6.72 12.08
CA VAL A 170 -20.11 -5.70 12.07
C VAL A 170 -19.81 -4.57 11.07
N GLN A 171 -18.56 -4.42 10.65
CA GLN A 171 -18.20 -3.42 9.64
C GLN A 171 -18.75 -3.84 8.29
N GLN A 172 -19.30 -2.86 7.55
CA GLN A 172 -19.83 -3.15 6.22
C GLN A 172 -18.69 -3.48 5.27
N THR A 173 -18.79 -4.60 4.59
CA THR A 173 -17.87 -4.96 3.50
C THR A 173 -17.79 -3.81 2.49
N PRO A 174 -16.60 -3.39 2.06
CA PRO A 174 -16.46 -2.29 1.13
C PRO A 174 -17.24 -2.49 -0.15
N GLN A 175 -18.15 -1.57 -0.45
CA GLN A 175 -18.88 -1.57 -1.72
C GLN A 175 -18.24 -0.53 -2.63
N THR A 176 -17.60 -0.99 -3.68
CA THR A 176 -16.97 -0.14 -4.68
C THR A 176 -17.52 -0.41 -6.07
N THR A 177 -17.39 0.58 -6.96
CA THR A 177 -17.89 0.50 -8.34
C THR A 177 -17.00 -0.41 -9.18
N PRO A 178 -17.54 -1.21 -10.14
CA PRO A 178 -16.76 -1.97 -11.09
C PRO A 178 -15.71 -1.10 -11.80
N GLY A 179 -14.45 -1.54 -11.79
CA GLY A 179 -13.31 -0.77 -12.28
C GLY A 179 -12.45 -0.14 -11.17
N HIS A 180 -12.99 0.04 -9.97
CA HIS A 180 -12.19 0.40 -8.81
C HIS A 180 -11.32 -0.80 -8.38
N PRO A 181 -10.02 -0.62 -8.03
CA PRO A 181 -9.14 -1.73 -7.67
C PRO A 181 -9.71 -2.65 -6.58
N ILE A 182 -10.28 -2.08 -5.51
CA ILE A 182 -10.91 -2.88 -4.44
C ILE A 182 -12.04 -3.78 -4.97
N HIS A 183 -12.84 -3.30 -5.93
CA HIS A 183 -13.89 -4.15 -6.53
C HIS A 183 -13.29 -5.38 -7.21
N THR A 184 -12.17 -5.22 -7.90
CA THR A 184 -11.46 -6.32 -8.57
C THR A 184 -10.88 -7.29 -7.54
N TYR A 185 -10.18 -6.81 -6.53
CA TYR A 185 -9.65 -7.63 -5.44
C TYR A 185 -10.74 -8.42 -4.71
N MET A 186 -11.85 -7.78 -4.36
CA MET A 186 -13.00 -8.43 -3.71
C MET A 186 -13.60 -9.56 -4.56
N ASN A 187 -13.68 -9.38 -5.89
CA ASN A 187 -14.20 -10.40 -6.77
C ASN A 187 -13.20 -11.56 -6.97
N GLU A 188 -11.91 -11.27 -7.01
CA GLU A 188 -10.88 -12.31 -7.00
C GLU A 188 -10.90 -13.13 -5.70
N ASN A 189 -11.13 -12.50 -4.56
CA ASN A 189 -11.33 -13.21 -3.29
C ASN A 189 -12.53 -14.15 -3.33
N LYS A 190 -13.64 -13.72 -3.95
CA LYS A 190 -14.82 -14.58 -4.14
C LYS A 190 -14.51 -15.78 -5.02
N GLU A 191 -13.73 -15.61 -6.09
CA GLU A 191 -13.31 -16.74 -6.94
C GLU A 191 -12.35 -17.67 -6.20
N ALA A 192 -11.38 -17.12 -5.46
CA ALA A 192 -10.49 -17.92 -4.61
C ALA A 192 -11.30 -18.75 -3.60
N GLN A 193 -12.27 -18.14 -2.91
CA GLN A 193 -13.13 -18.85 -1.95
C GLN A 193 -13.95 -19.98 -2.61
N LYS A 194 -14.43 -19.80 -3.84
CA LYS A 194 -15.11 -20.87 -4.58
C LYS A 194 -14.16 -22.05 -4.86
N LEU A 195 -12.94 -21.75 -5.32
CA LEU A 195 -11.94 -22.78 -5.59
C LEU A 195 -11.51 -23.52 -4.31
N VAL A 196 -11.36 -22.79 -3.20
CA VAL A 196 -11.10 -23.37 -1.87
C VAL A 196 -12.21 -24.34 -1.47
N ASN A 197 -13.48 -23.96 -1.64
CA ASN A 197 -14.63 -24.82 -1.32
C ASN A 197 -14.66 -26.09 -2.20
N LEU A 198 -14.38 -25.96 -3.51
CA LEU A 198 -14.27 -27.09 -4.41
C LEU A 198 -13.16 -28.06 -3.97
N LEU A 199 -12.00 -27.55 -3.55
CA LEU A 199 -10.88 -28.37 -3.08
C LEU A 199 -11.15 -29.01 -1.71
N ARG A 200 -11.98 -28.41 -0.87
CA ARG A 200 -12.46 -29.04 0.37
C ARG A 200 -13.36 -30.24 0.10
N GLU A 201 -14.17 -30.17 -0.97
CA GLU A 201 -15.05 -31.27 -1.43
C GLU A 201 -14.25 -32.32 -2.20
N ASN A 202 -13.31 -31.91 -3.07
CA ASN A 202 -12.47 -32.78 -3.88
C ASN A 202 -10.97 -32.45 -3.76
N PRO A 203 -10.28 -32.90 -2.70
CA PRO A 203 -8.88 -32.58 -2.44
C PRO A 203 -7.85 -33.08 -3.47
N SER A 204 -8.28 -33.89 -4.43
CA SER A 204 -7.39 -34.51 -5.42
C SER A 204 -7.58 -33.93 -6.84
N ASP A 205 -8.26 -32.78 -6.95
CA ASP A 205 -8.47 -32.09 -8.20
C ASP A 205 -7.26 -31.19 -8.53
N ASP A 206 -6.28 -31.74 -9.23
CA ASP A 206 -5.06 -31.03 -9.64
C ASP A 206 -5.39 -29.81 -10.52
N GLY A 207 -6.46 -29.87 -11.34
CA GLY A 207 -6.89 -28.76 -12.18
C GLY A 207 -7.34 -27.55 -11.35
N THR A 208 -8.14 -27.79 -10.32
CA THR A 208 -8.58 -26.73 -9.39
C THR A 208 -7.43 -26.21 -8.55
N ILE A 209 -6.42 -27.04 -8.21
CA ILE A 209 -5.21 -26.58 -7.53
C ILE A 209 -4.41 -25.62 -8.41
N GLU A 210 -4.18 -25.97 -9.69
CA GLU A 210 -3.47 -25.08 -10.63
C GLU A 210 -4.23 -23.77 -10.86
N GLU A 211 -5.55 -23.82 -10.91
CA GLU A 211 -6.38 -22.62 -11.00
C GLU A 211 -6.25 -21.74 -9.75
N LEU A 212 -6.29 -22.33 -8.55
CA LEU A 212 -6.13 -21.61 -7.30
C LEU A 212 -4.75 -20.93 -7.16
N LYS A 213 -3.69 -21.48 -7.76
CA LYS A 213 -2.36 -20.85 -7.77
C LYS A 213 -2.34 -19.45 -8.38
N LYS A 214 -3.31 -19.09 -9.22
CA LYS A 214 -3.42 -17.74 -9.77
C LYS A 214 -3.59 -16.66 -8.69
N ILE A 215 -3.96 -17.03 -7.46
CA ILE A 215 -4.00 -16.11 -6.31
C ILE A 215 -2.65 -15.42 -6.08
N ILE A 216 -1.56 -16.01 -6.54
CA ILE A 216 -0.23 -15.41 -6.47
C ILE A 216 -0.15 -14.09 -7.27
N ILE A 217 -0.90 -13.98 -8.37
CA ILE A 217 -1.00 -12.74 -9.16
C ILE A 217 -1.69 -11.66 -8.33
N HIS A 218 -2.81 -12.00 -7.67
CA HIS A 218 -3.51 -11.13 -6.74
C HIS A 218 -2.57 -10.60 -5.64
N TYR A 219 -1.84 -11.49 -4.96
CA TYR A 219 -0.87 -11.08 -3.93
C TYR A 219 0.25 -10.21 -4.49
N THR A 220 0.71 -10.48 -5.71
CA THR A 220 1.75 -9.69 -6.37
C THR A 220 1.26 -8.27 -6.64
N ARG A 221 -0.01 -8.09 -7.03
CA ARG A 221 -0.61 -6.75 -7.19
C ARG A 221 -0.71 -6.01 -5.85
N LEU A 222 -1.21 -6.66 -4.79
CA LEU A 222 -1.24 -6.05 -3.45
C LEU A 222 0.14 -5.56 -3.03
N GLN A 223 1.16 -6.40 -3.20
CA GLN A 223 2.54 -6.11 -2.78
C GLN A 223 3.20 -4.96 -3.58
N ASN A 224 2.90 -4.86 -4.87
CA ASN A 224 3.56 -3.89 -5.74
C ASN A 224 2.73 -2.62 -6.00
N GLN A 225 1.42 -2.66 -5.77
CA GLN A 225 0.52 -1.54 -6.04
C GLN A 225 -0.02 -0.92 -4.76
N LEU A 226 -0.68 -1.70 -3.90
CA LEU A 226 -1.40 -1.18 -2.74
C LEU A 226 -0.48 -0.92 -1.56
N PHE A 227 0.36 -1.89 -1.18
CA PHE A 227 1.24 -1.76 -0.01
C PHE A 227 2.18 -0.56 -0.07
N PRO A 228 2.83 -0.22 -1.21
CA PRO A 228 3.66 0.96 -1.30
C PRO A 228 2.93 2.28 -1.01
N LEU A 229 1.65 2.36 -1.36
CA LEU A 229 0.85 3.56 -1.10
C LEU A 229 0.44 3.66 0.37
N LEU A 230 0.11 2.53 1.01
CA LEU A 230 -0.12 2.49 2.46
C LEU A 230 1.14 2.87 3.23
N GLU A 231 2.30 2.36 2.83
CA GLU A 231 3.58 2.70 3.45
C GLU A 231 3.91 4.20 3.30
N LYS A 232 3.59 4.82 2.16
CA LYS A 232 3.69 6.28 1.97
C LYS A 232 2.73 7.06 2.86
N ALA A 233 1.59 6.46 3.21
CA ALA A 233 0.65 7.00 4.19
C ALA A 233 1.03 6.65 5.65
N GLU A 234 2.28 6.20 5.88
CA GLU A 234 2.84 5.81 7.19
C GLU A 234 2.17 4.57 7.82
N ILE A 235 1.44 3.79 7.03
CA ILE A 235 0.77 2.56 7.47
C ILE A 235 1.61 1.35 7.01
N THR A 236 2.50 0.87 7.89
CA THR A 236 3.46 -0.18 7.53
C THR A 236 3.15 -1.55 8.17
N GLY A 237 2.37 -1.58 9.24
CA GLY A 237 2.05 -2.82 9.97
C GLY A 237 1.38 -3.88 9.08
N PRO A 238 0.20 -3.59 8.50
CA PRO A 238 -0.54 -4.54 7.68
C PRO A 238 0.24 -5.01 6.45
N SER A 239 0.93 -4.10 5.74
CA SER A 239 1.71 -4.47 4.56
C SER A 239 2.82 -5.48 4.90
N THR A 240 3.54 -5.25 6.00
CA THR A 240 4.63 -6.14 6.45
C THR A 240 4.12 -7.52 6.84
N VAL A 241 3.05 -7.57 7.64
CA VAL A 241 2.48 -8.83 8.15
C VAL A 241 1.85 -9.64 7.04
N MET A 242 1.04 -9.01 6.19
CA MET A 242 0.33 -9.70 5.11
C MET A 242 1.29 -10.18 4.03
N TRP A 243 2.35 -9.42 3.73
CA TRP A 243 3.40 -9.89 2.83
C TRP A 243 4.03 -11.19 3.33
N ALA A 244 4.41 -11.23 4.60
CA ALA A 244 5.01 -12.44 5.19
C ALA A 244 4.06 -13.66 5.07
N LYS A 245 2.77 -13.48 5.34
CA LYS A 245 1.75 -14.53 5.20
C LYS A 245 1.54 -14.96 3.74
N GLN A 246 1.54 -14.04 2.81
CA GLN A 246 1.46 -14.35 1.38
C GLN A 246 2.70 -15.13 0.90
N ASP A 247 3.88 -14.86 1.45
CA ASP A 247 5.09 -15.63 1.17
C ASP A 247 5.02 -17.05 1.77
N GLU A 248 4.43 -17.22 2.96
CA GLU A 248 4.14 -18.54 3.53
C GLU A 248 3.21 -19.35 2.61
N ILE A 249 2.15 -18.74 2.07
CA ILE A 249 1.23 -19.38 1.11
C ILE A 249 1.97 -19.77 -0.17
N ARG A 250 2.87 -18.91 -0.70
CA ARG A 250 3.71 -19.27 -1.86
C ARG A 250 4.57 -20.49 -1.58
N GLU A 251 5.16 -20.58 -0.39
CA GLU A 251 5.99 -21.70 0.00
C GLU A 251 5.14 -22.98 0.19
N MET A 252 3.92 -22.86 0.74
CA MET A 252 2.99 -24.00 0.82
C MET A 252 2.63 -24.54 -0.57
N PHE A 253 2.40 -23.67 -1.57
CA PHE A 253 2.18 -24.12 -2.96
C PHE A 253 3.39 -24.84 -3.56
N ARG A 254 4.62 -24.37 -3.28
CA ARG A 254 5.85 -25.03 -3.77
C ARG A 254 6.04 -26.43 -3.19
N ASN A 255 5.65 -26.61 -1.92
CA ASN A 255 5.79 -27.85 -1.18
C ASN A 255 4.46 -28.60 -1.02
N LEU A 256 3.48 -28.32 -1.89
CA LEU A 256 2.14 -28.86 -1.77
C LEU A 256 2.11 -30.38 -1.89
N ASN A 257 1.43 -31.00 -0.96
CA ASN A 257 1.13 -32.41 -0.93
C ASN A 257 -0.22 -32.65 -0.23
N LYS A 258 -0.72 -33.90 -0.25
CA LYS A 258 -2.03 -34.23 0.31
C LYS A 258 -2.17 -33.96 1.82
N SER A 259 -1.06 -33.93 2.56
CA SER A 259 -1.11 -33.75 4.02
C SER A 259 -1.22 -32.28 4.42
N ASN A 260 -0.70 -31.35 3.60
CA ASN A 260 -0.69 -29.90 3.91
C ASN A 260 -1.70 -29.09 3.10
N LEU A 261 -2.47 -29.71 2.19
CA LEU A 261 -3.50 -29.00 1.42
C LEU A 261 -4.53 -28.31 2.34
N LYS A 262 -4.96 -28.96 3.42
CA LYS A 262 -5.92 -28.35 4.36
C LYS A 262 -5.37 -27.08 5.01
N GLU A 263 -4.10 -27.07 5.36
CA GLU A 263 -3.42 -25.92 5.95
C GLU A 263 -3.32 -24.77 4.93
N LEU A 264 -2.97 -25.07 3.68
CA LEU A 264 -2.93 -24.10 2.58
C LEU A 264 -4.30 -23.45 2.37
N LEU A 265 -5.38 -24.25 2.29
CA LEU A 265 -6.73 -23.73 2.08
C LEU A 265 -7.16 -22.83 3.25
N THR A 266 -6.84 -23.19 4.48
CA THR A 266 -7.14 -22.38 5.66
C THR A 266 -6.33 -21.07 5.64
N ALA A 267 -5.04 -21.11 5.28
CA ALA A 267 -4.22 -19.91 5.18
C ALA A 267 -4.74 -18.92 4.12
N ILE A 268 -5.28 -19.43 3.00
CA ILE A 268 -5.91 -18.59 1.98
C ILE A 268 -7.20 -17.95 2.50
N GLU A 269 -8.07 -18.72 3.19
CA GLU A 269 -9.29 -18.17 3.79
C GLU A 269 -9.00 -17.09 4.84
N ASP A 270 -8.01 -17.32 5.68
CA ASP A 270 -7.56 -16.35 6.68
C ASP A 270 -7.02 -15.08 6.02
N MET A 271 -6.35 -15.22 4.86
CA MET A 271 -5.87 -14.06 4.10
C MET A 271 -7.03 -13.28 3.49
N ILE A 272 -7.99 -13.96 2.84
CA ILE A 272 -9.21 -13.34 2.31
C ILE A 272 -9.94 -12.56 3.42
N TYR A 273 -10.10 -13.15 4.59
CA TYR A 273 -10.72 -12.47 5.73
C TYR A 273 -9.99 -11.18 6.11
N LYS A 274 -8.66 -11.23 6.23
CA LYS A 274 -7.84 -10.06 6.58
C LYS A 274 -7.89 -8.97 5.52
N GLU A 275 -7.90 -9.35 4.26
CA GLU A 275 -8.02 -8.40 3.15
C GLU A 275 -9.37 -7.67 3.18
N GLU A 276 -10.47 -8.41 3.31
CA GLU A 276 -11.81 -7.86 3.24
C GLU A 276 -12.21 -7.05 4.48
N ASN A 277 -11.74 -7.44 5.65
CA ASN A 277 -12.16 -6.83 6.91
C ASN A 277 -11.13 -5.88 7.54
N ILE A 278 -9.88 -5.91 7.07
CA ILE A 278 -8.81 -5.06 7.62
C ILE A 278 -8.19 -4.21 6.51
N LEU A 279 -7.56 -4.85 5.52
CA LEU A 279 -6.75 -4.16 4.54
C LEU A 279 -7.59 -3.21 3.67
N PHE A 280 -8.67 -3.71 3.07
CA PHE A 280 -9.47 -2.92 2.12
C PHE A 280 -10.22 -1.78 2.79
N PRO A 281 -10.91 -1.94 3.94
CA PRO A 281 -11.52 -0.83 4.65
C PRO A 281 -10.51 0.25 5.02
N MET A 282 -9.37 -0.15 5.61
CA MET A 282 -8.31 0.77 6.00
C MET A 282 -7.70 1.49 4.79
N SER A 283 -7.51 0.80 3.67
CA SER A 283 -6.99 1.42 2.45
C SER A 283 -7.96 2.47 1.89
N LEU A 284 -9.27 2.20 1.91
CA LEU A 284 -10.30 3.15 1.48
C LEU A 284 -10.40 4.38 2.39
N GLU A 285 -10.08 4.23 3.67
CA GLU A 285 -10.09 5.34 4.62
C GLU A 285 -8.86 6.26 4.48
N ASN A 286 -7.72 5.71 4.03
CA ASN A 286 -6.44 6.40 4.11
C ASN A 286 -5.85 6.80 2.76
N LEU A 287 -6.27 6.19 1.65
CA LEU A 287 -5.78 6.51 0.31
C LEU A 287 -6.72 7.47 -0.41
N SER A 288 -6.14 8.43 -1.11
CA SER A 288 -6.86 9.37 -1.95
C SER A 288 -7.34 8.70 -3.25
N GLU A 289 -8.32 9.32 -3.94
CA GLU A 289 -8.76 8.87 -5.26
C GLU A 289 -7.60 8.86 -6.28
N TYR A 290 -6.67 9.81 -6.17
CA TYR A 290 -5.46 9.85 -6.98
C TYR A 290 -4.55 8.63 -6.76
N ASP A 291 -4.44 8.13 -5.52
CA ASP A 291 -3.67 6.93 -5.24
C ASP A 291 -4.35 5.69 -5.83
N TRP A 292 -5.67 5.63 -5.80
CA TRP A 292 -6.41 4.55 -6.45
C TRP A 292 -6.26 4.55 -7.97
N VAL A 293 -6.13 5.72 -8.60
CA VAL A 293 -5.80 5.82 -10.03
C VAL A 293 -4.42 5.21 -10.29
N LYS A 294 -3.42 5.48 -9.45
CA LYS A 294 -2.08 4.88 -9.59
C LYS A 294 -2.12 3.35 -9.48
N VAL A 295 -2.90 2.83 -8.51
CA VAL A 295 -3.12 1.38 -8.38
C VAL A 295 -3.69 0.84 -9.68
N ARG A 296 -4.78 1.43 -10.18
CA ARG A 296 -5.50 0.96 -11.38
C ARG A 296 -4.61 0.95 -12.63
N VAL A 297 -3.81 1.98 -12.83
CA VAL A 297 -2.88 2.08 -13.96
C VAL A 297 -1.78 1.01 -13.90
N GLY A 298 -1.25 0.75 -12.72
CA GLY A 298 -0.17 -0.22 -12.55
C GLY A 298 -0.63 -1.69 -12.56
N GLU A 299 -1.94 -1.98 -12.44
CA GLU A 299 -2.46 -3.35 -12.37
C GLU A 299 -2.23 -4.14 -13.66
N GLU A 300 -2.29 -3.47 -14.82
CA GLU A 300 -2.16 -4.12 -16.12
C GLU A 300 -0.76 -4.71 -16.35
N GLU A 301 0.27 -4.12 -15.78
CA GLU A 301 1.66 -4.62 -15.85
C GLU A 301 1.81 -5.98 -15.14
N ILE A 302 1.04 -6.21 -14.07
CA ILE A 302 1.11 -7.44 -13.27
C ILE A 302 0.09 -8.46 -13.78
N GLY A 303 -1.06 -7.98 -14.23
CA GLY A 303 -2.20 -8.78 -14.69
C GLY A 303 -3.18 -9.14 -13.57
N PHE A 304 -4.17 -9.93 -13.92
CA PHE A 304 -5.31 -10.31 -13.06
C PHE A 304 -5.36 -11.82 -12.87
N ALA A 305 -5.82 -12.26 -11.69
CA ALA A 305 -5.89 -13.69 -11.38
C ALA A 305 -7.02 -14.37 -12.17
N TRP A 306 -8.24 -13.87 -12.03
CA TRP A 306 -9.44 -14.46 -12.66
C TRP A 306 -10.39 -13.40 -13.22
N ILE A 307 -10.35 -12.18 -12.68
CA ILE A 307 -11.34 -11.15 -12.91
C ILE A 307 -10.68 -9.96 -13.57
N GLU A 308 -11.10 -9.63 -14.78
CA GLU A 308 -10.73 -8.36 -15.39
C GLU A 308 -11.53 -7.22 -14.76
N PRO A 309 -10.91 -6.04 -14.53
CA PRO A 309 -11.59 -4.91 -13.94
C PRO A 309 -12.70 -4.39 -14.87
N GLY A 310 -13.80 -3.94 -14.27
CA GLY A 310 -14.83 -3.21 -14.98
C GLY A 310 -14.36 -1.80 -15.39
N THR A 311 -15.24 -1.06 -16.05
CA THR A 311 -14.96 0.30 -16.58
C THR A 311 -15.89 1.38 -16.04
N ASP A 312 -16.71 1.05 -15.03
CA ASP A 312 -17.76 1.96 -14.53
C ASP A 312 -17.19 3.00 -13.55
N TRP A 313 -16.07 2.67 -12.89
CA TRP A 313 -15.38 3.62 -12.02
C TRP A 313 -14.69 4.68 -12.86
N LYS A 314 -15.08 5.94 -12.63
CA LYS A 314 -14.50 7.11 -13.28
C LYS A 314 -14.01 8.03 -12.18
N PRO A 315 -12.71 8.08 -11.93
CA PRO A 315 -12.14 8.99 -10.97
C PRO A 315 -12.43 10.44 -11.35
N ILE A 316 -12.56 11.31 -10.34
CA ILE A 316 -12.92 12.73 -10.53
C ILE A 316 -11.79 13.49 -11.22
N THR A 317 -10.57 13.05 -11.07
CA THR A 317 -9.40 13.57 -11.78
C THR A 317 -9.06 12.66 -12.95
N PRO A 318 -9.44 13.00 -14.19
CA PRO A 318 -8.89 12.32 -15.34
C PRO A 318 -7.40 12.66 -15.38
N ILE A 319 -6.56 11.72 -15.02
CA ILE A 319 -5.14 11.82 -15.33
C ILE A 319 -5.05 11.45 -16.81
N ASP A 320 -5.00 12.45 -17.66
CA ASP A 320 -4.52 12.29 -19.02
C ASP A 320 -3.04 11.92 -18.96
N ILE A 321 -2.78 10.62 -18.69
CA ILE A 321 -1.44 10.04 -18.69
C ILE A 321 -0.86 10.03 -20.11
N HIS A 322 -1.68 10.37 -21.13
CA HIS A 322 -1.31 10.37 -22.53
C HIS A 322 -1.05 11.77 -23.15
N ASP A 323 -1.25 12.86 -22.43
CA ASP A 323 -0.94 14.21 -22.95
C ASP A 323 0.52 14.65 -22.73
N VAL A 324 1.47 13.72 -22.77
CA VAL A 324 2.90 14.05 -22.83
C VAL A 324 3.39 14.19 -24.29
N ASP A 325 2.52 14.06 -25.29
CA ASP A 325 2.92 13.99 -26.71
C ASP A 325 2.98 15.32 -27.45
N GLN A 326 2.91 16.47 -26.75
CA GLN A 326 3.22 17.77 -27.34
C GLN A 326 4.13 18.61 -26.43
N GLU A 327 5.30 18.09 -26.10
CA GLU A 327 6.36 18.95 -25.59
C GLU A 327 7.11 19.63 -26.76
N PRO A 328 7.40 20.96 -26.66
CA PRO A 328 8.41 21.58 -27.50
C PRO A 328 9.71 20.80 -27.31
N GLU A 329 10.53 20.70 -28.38
CA GLU A 329 11.78 19.92 -28.38
C GLU A 329 12.49 19.96 -27.02
N SER A 330 12.44 18.81 -26.32
CA SER A 330 13.02 18.69 -24.96
C SER A 330 14.50 19.10 -25.03
N PRO A 331 14.98 19.95 -24.13
CA PRO A 331 16.36 20.40 -24.15
C PRO A 331 17.31 19.20 -24.11
N LYS A 332 18.30 19.17 -24.98
CA LYS A 332 19.32 18.11 -24.95
C LYS A 332 20.19 18.24 -23.72
N ILE A 333 20.40 17.13 -23.05
CA ILE A 333 21.31 17.00 -21.91
C ILE A 333 22.69 16.64 -22.46
N ASN A 334 23.69 17.41 -22.06
CA ASN A 334 25.09 17.11 -22.38
C ASN A 334 25.56 15.96 -21.47
N LEU A 335 25.91 14.85 -22.08
CA LEU A 335 26.61 13.73 -21.45
C LEU A 335 28.09 13.81 -21.80
N ASN A 336 28.94 13.09 -21.07
CA ASN A 336 30.39 13.12 -21.30
C ASN A 336 30.82 12.77 -22.73
N THR A 337 30.01 11.97 -23.43
CA THR A 337 30.32 11.45 -24.77
C THR A 337 29.27 11.76 -25.83
N GLY A 338 28.33 12.67 -25.53
CA GLY A 338 27.28 13.04 -26.48
C GLY A 338 26.13 13.80 -25.86
N ASN A 339 25.10 14.05 -26.66
CA ASN A 339 23.94 14.83 -26.25
C ASN A 339 22.68 14.02 -26.52
N LEU A 340 21.83 13.84 -25.51
CA LEU A 340 20.54 13.15 -25.62
C LEU A 340 19.43 13.99 -24.98
N THR A 341 18.24 13.88 -25.52
CA THR A 341 17.04 14.35 -24.84
C THR A 341 16.65 13.41 -23.72
N LEU A 342 15.84 13.86 -22.75
CA LEU A 342 15.27 12.99 -21.70
C LEU A 342 14.52 11.80 -22.30
N LYS A 343 13.77 12.03 -23.39
CA LYS A 343 13.04 10.97 -24.11
C LYS A 343 13.99 9.93 -24.70
N GLU A 344 15.10 10.34 -25.30
CA GLU A 344 16.10 9.40 -25.83
C GLU A 344 16.79 8.60 -24.73
N ILE A 345 17.07 9.22 -23.57
CA ILE A 345 17.64 8.52 -22.41
C ILE A 345 16.63 7.46 -21.90
N ASP A 346 15.36 7.81 -21.73
CA ASP A 346 14.33 6.87 -21.31
C ASP A 346 14.17 5.71 -22.30
N LEU A 347 14.08 6.02 -23.60
CA LEU A 347 13.99 5.00 -24.63
C LEU A 347 15.21 4.07 -24.64
N LEU A 348 16.43 4.58 -24.51
CA LEU A 348 17.64 3.76 -24.42
C LEU A 348 17.58 2.80 -23.23
N LEU A 349 17.23 3.32 -22.05
CA LEU A 349 17.13 2.50 -20.84
C LEU A 349 16.05 1.42 -20.94
N ARG A 350 14.93 1.70 -21.61
CA ARG A 350 13.84 0.75 -21.84
C ARG A 350 14.16 -0.34 -22.85
N HIS A 351 15.06 -0.09 -23.80
CA HIS A 351 15.45 -1.04 -24.85
C HIS A 351 16.72 -1.83 -24.52
N LEU A 352 17.31 -1.60 -23.35
CA LEU A 352 18.37 -2.49 -22.88
C LEU A 352 17.79 -3.87 -22.55
N PRO A 353 18.48 -4.96 -22.91
CA PRO A 353 18.03 -6.32 -22.56
C PRO A 353 18.31 -6.63 -21.07
N LEU A 354 17.95 -5.70 -20.20
CA LEU A 354 18.20 -5.71 -18.76
C LEU A 354 17.06 -5.02 -18.04
N ASP A 355 16.59 -5.63 -16.97
CA ASP A 355 15.81 -4.90 -15.97
C ASP A 355 16.75 -4.11 -15.10
N ILE A 356 16.56 -2.78 -15.08
CA ILE A 356 17.38 -1.87 -14.31
C ILE A 356 16.54 -1.26 -13.19
N SER A 357 17.11 -1.16 -11.99
CA SER A 357 16.58 -0.35 -10.90
C SER A 357 17.71 0.48 -10.27
N PHE A 358 17.44 1.74 -9.97
CA PHE A 358 18.39 2.62 -9.28
C PHE A 358 17.84 3.01 -7.92
N VAL A 359 18.64 2.79 -6.89
CA VAL A 359 18.35 3.10 -5.49
C VAL A 359 19.30 4.19 -5.03
N GLY A 360 18.77 5.29 -4.50
CA GLY A 360 19.57 6.42 -4.03
C GLY A 360 20.32 6.15 -2.73
N VAL A 361 21.11 7.13 -2.27
CA VAL A 361 21.85 7.09 -0.99
C VAL A 361 20.94 6.95 0.22
N ASP A 362 19.71 7.40 0.11
CA ASP A 362 18.62 7.31 1.08
C ASP A 362 17.96 5.93 1.14
N GLU A 363 18.46 4.98 0.33
CA GLU A 363 17.93 3.61 0.20
C GLU A 363 16.52 3.54 -0.42
N GLU A 364 16.08 4.61 -1.07
CA GLU A 364 14.82 4.65 -1.80
C GLU A 364 14.99 4.34 -3.29
N VAL A 365 14.01 3.66 -3.87
CA VAL A 365 13.96 3.42 -5.31
C VAL A 365 13.70 4.74 -6.03
N LYS A 366 14.63 5.17 -6.88
CA LYS A 366 14.54 6.42 -7.67
C LYS A 366 14.14 6.19 -9.11
N TYR A 367 14.46 5.03 -9.67
CA TYR A 367 14.18 4.69 -11.07
C TYR A 367 14.10 3.18 -11.26
N TYR A 368 13.30 2.76 -12.21
CA TYR A 368 13.35 1.43 -12.82
C TYR A 368 13.03 1.52 -14.33
N SER A 369 13.62 0.64 -15.15
CA SER A 369 13.33 0.57 -16.58
C SER A 369 11.96 -0.08 -16.81
N ALA A 370 11.08 0.56 -17.56
CA ALA A 370 9.80 0.00 -17.99
C ALA A 370 10.00 -0.81 -19.29
N THR A 371 10.52 -2.04 -19.16
CA THR A 371 10.71 -2.98 -20.28
C THR A 371 9.47 -3.85 -20.44
N ASP A 372 9.14 -4.25 -21.67
CA ASP A 372 7.93 -5.04 -21.96
C ASP A 372 7.99 -6.44 -21.31
N ASP A 373 9.18 -7.06 -21.23
CA ASP A 373 9.41 -8.40 -20.69
C ASP A 373 10.08 -8.37 -19.30
N ARG A 374 9.61 -7.50 -18.42
CA ARG A 374 10.22 -7.32 -17.11
C ARG A 374 10.24 -8.63 -16.29
N ILE A 375 11.42 -8.95 -15.75
CA ILE A 375 11.64 -10.17 -14.94
C ILE A 375 10.93 -10.06 -13.58
N PHE A 376 11.12 -8.91 -12.91
CA PHE A 376 10.50 -8.61 -11.63
C PHE A 376 9.48 -7.47 -11.81
N PRO A 377 8.18 -7.76 -11.67
CA PRO A 377 7.14 -6.72 -11.80
C PRO A 377 7.41 -5.53 -10.90
N ARG A 378 7.24 -4.33 -11.43
CA ARG A 378 7.35 -3.06 -10.71
C ARG A 378 6.18 -2.18 -11.13
N SER A 379 5.83 -1.24 -10.29
CA SER A 379 4.85 -0.22 -10.63
C SER A 379 5.36 1.16 -10.27
N PRO A 380 4.77 2.22 -10.79
CA PRO A 380 5.11 3.59 -10.40
C PRO A 380 5.04 3.84 -8.88
N ALA A 381 4.22 3.07 -8.16
CA ALA A 381 4.11 3.16 -6.70
C ALA A 381 5.40 2.79 -5.95
N VAL A 382 6.31 2.04 -6.59
CA VAL A 382 7.59 1.66 -5.96
C VAL A 382 8.56 2.84 -5.83
N ILE A 383 8.39 3.91 -6.61
CA ILE A 383 9.25 5.09 -6.56
C ILE A 383 9.12 5.80 -5.21
N GLY A 384 10.26 6.05 -4.56
CA GLY A 384 10.36 6.60 -3.21
C GLY A 384 10.15 5.57 -2.10
N ARG A 385 9.92 4.30 -2.42
CA ARG A 385 9.84 3.21 -1.45
C ARG A 385 11.25 2.78 -1.01
N SER A 386 11.39 2.45 0.28
CA SER A 386 12.63 1.84 0.76
C SER A 386 12.88 0.51 0.04
N VAL A 387 14.06 0.34 -0.52
CA VAL A 387 14.45 -0.89 -1.24
C VAL A 387 14.33 -2.15 -0.39
N ILE A 388 14.50 -2.00 0.91
CA ILE A 388 14.41 -3.10 1.87
C ILE A 388 13.00 -3.69 1.89
N THR A 389 11.97 -2.83 1.86
CA THR A 389 10.56 -3.23 1.83
C THR A 389 10.11 -3.75 0.46
N CYS A 390 10.94 -3.64 -0.57
CA CYS A 390 10.71 -4.23 -1.89
C CYS A 390 11.14 -5.70 -2.00
N HIS A 391 11.65 -6.28 -0.90
CA HIS A 391 12.19 -7.64 -0.89
C HIS A 391 11.49 -8.52 0.13
N PRO A 392 11.32 -9.83 -0.16
CA PRO A 392 10.85 -10.79 0.83
C PRO A 392 11.72 -10.79 2.09
N SER A 393 11.12 -11.05 3.24
CA SER A 393 11.79 -11.01 4.56
C SER A 393 13.06 -11.87 4.64
N ASN A 394 13.11 -13.00 3.91
CA ASN A 394 14.27 -13.89 3.83
C ASN A 394 15.47 -13.29 3.07
N SER A 395 15.26 -12.23 2.30
CA SER A 395 16.30 -11.52 1.53
C SER A 395 16.76 -10.22 2.20
N TYR A 396 16.02 -9.72 3.19
CA TYR A 396 16.24 -8.45 3.86
C TYR A 396 17.70 -8.25 4.34
N ASP A 397 18.21 -9.20 5.12
CA ASP A 397 19.58 -9.09 5.67
C ASP A 397 20.65 -9.08 4.58
N LYS A 398 20.40 -9.79 3.49
CA LYS A 398 21.33 -9.83 2.35
C LYS A 398 21.36 -8.50 1.61
N VAL A 399 20.20 -7.92 1.33
CA VAL A 399 20.09 -6.61 0.67
C VAL A 399 20.71 -5.53 1.55
N LYS A 400 20.38 -5.48 2.82
CA LYS A 400 20.95 -4.54 3.78
C LYS A 400 22.48 -4.65 3.86
N LYS A 401 23.00 -5.86 3.87
CA LYS A 401 24.45 -6.09 3.87
C LYS A 401 25.13 -5.58 2.59
N ILE A 402 24.52 -5.76 1.42
CA ILE A 402 25.04 -5.26 0.15
C ILE A 402 25.11 -3.72 0.20
N LEU A 403 24.01 -3.07 0.56
CA LEU A 403 23.93 -1.60 0.65
C LEU A 403 24.97 -1.03 1.63
N THR A 404 25.08 -1.64 2.82
CA THR A 404 26.07 -1.23 3.82
C THR A 404 27.50 -1.32 3.27
N TYR A 405 27.85 -2.43 2.62
CA TYR A 405 29.20 -2.64 2.08
C TYR A 405 29.51 -1.66 0.93
N PHE A 406 28.53 -1.30 0.13
CA PHE A 406 28.68 -0.33 -0.94
C PHE A 406 28.86 1.09 -0.39
N LYS A 407 28.06 1.49 0.60
CA LYS A 407 28.19 2.78 1.31
C LYS A 407 29.54 2.94 1.98
N GLU A 408 30.02 1.88 2.62
CA GLU A 408 31.30 1.88 3.32
C GLU A 408 32.54 1.71 2.40
N GLY A 409 32.35 1.59 1.08
CA GLY A 409 33.44 1.37 0.12
C GLY A 409 34.13 0.02 0.24
N LYS A 410 33.53 -0.95 0.94
CA LYS A 410 34.12 -2.29 1.13
C LYS A 410 33.99 -3.17 -0.12
N LYS A 411 32.96 -2.93 -0.92
CA LYS A 411 32.66 -3.64 -2.16
C LYS A 411 31.96 -2.68 -3.13
N ASP A 412 32.17 -2.90 -4.43
CA ASP A 412 31.52 -2.12 -5.49
C ASP A 412 30.63 -2.98 -6.37
N LYS A 413 30.63 -4.30 -6.16
CA LYS A 413 29.83 -5.24 -6.96
C LYS A 413 29.39 -6.43 -6.12
N ALA A 414 28.15 -6.88 -6.33
CA ALA A 414 27.62 -8.16 -5.87
C ALA A 414 26.88 -8.85 -7.03
N VAL A 415 27.16 -10.11 -7.26
CA VAL A 415 26.56 -10.88 -8.39
C VAL A 415 26.12 -12.22 -7.88
N PHE A 416 24.93 -12.62 -8.26
CA PHE A 416 24.42 -13.97 -8.04
C PHE A 416 23.44 -14.35 -9.17
N TRP A 417 23.07 -15.60 -9.22
CA TRP A 417 22.12 -16.09 -10.22
C TRP A 417 21.16 -17.08 -9.58
N ILE A 418 19.93 -17.07 -10.08
CA ILE A 418 18.84 -17.90 -9.59
C ILE A 418 18.12 -18.60 -10.76
N LYS A 419 17.51 -19.74 -10.49
CA LYS A 419 16.53 -20.34 -11.40
C LYS A 419 15.12 -19.91 -10.97
N MET A 420 14.33 -19.39 -11.89
CA MET A 420 12.96 -18.97 -11.67
C MET A 420 12.15 -19.21 -12.95
N ASN A 421 11.05 -19.97 -12.87
CA ASN A 421 10.15 -20.26 -14.00
C ASN A 421 10.91 -20.75 -15.26
N ASP A 422 11.78 -21.76 -15.09
CA ASP A 422 12.66 -22.34 -16.12
C ASP A 422 13.69 -21.37 -16.73
N ARG A 423 13.76 -20.13 -16.25
CA ARG A 423 14.76 -19.14 -16.64
C ARG A 423 15.96 -19.16 -15.69
N LEU A 424 17.14 -18.91 -16.23
CA LEU A 424 18.35 -18.62 -15.44
C LEU A 424 18.59 -17.13 -15.42
N LEU A 425 18.37 -16.51 -14.26
CA LEU A 425 18.45 -15.07 -14.09
C LEU A 425 19.78 -14.70 -13.44
N LEU A 426 20.52 -13.78 -14.06
CA LEU A 426 21.72 -13.15 -13.50
C LEU A 426 21.30 -11.81 -12.87
N ILE A 427 21.60 -11.65 -11.59
CA ILE A 427 21.30 -10.44 -10.83
C ILE A 427 22.62 -9.80 -10.39
N SER A 428 22.84 -8.56 -10.77
CA SER A 428 24.07 -7.83 -10.48
C SER A 428 23.74 -6.51 -9.79
N TYR A 429 24.40 -6.25 -8.68
CA TYR A 429 24.36 -4.96 -7.98
C TYR A 429 25.70 -4.26 -8.12
N TYR A 430 25.66 -2.96 -8.37
CA TYR A 430 26.83 -2.10 -8.52
C TYR A 430 26.69 -0.88 -7.61
N ALA A 431 27.76 -0.56 -6.87
CA ALA A 431 27.87 0.74 -6.24
C ALA A 431 28.08 1.80 -7.31
N VAL A 432 27.20 2.78 -7.38
CA VAL A 432 27.36 3.94 -8.27
C VAL A 432 28.06 5.04 -7.47
N ARG A 433 29.14 5.56 -8.02
CA ARG A 433 29.94 6.65 -7.44
C ARG A 433 30.07 7.79 -8.43
N ASP A 434 30.14 9.00 -7.91
CA ASP A 434 30.45 10.17 -8.73
C ASP A 434 31.95 10.28 -9.07
N ASP A 435 32.32 11.36 -9.74
CA ASP A 435 33.71 11.60 -10.19
C ASP A 435 34.70 11.79 -9.01
N ASP A 436 34.20 12.17 -7.84
CA ASP A 436 34.98 12.30 -6.60
C ASP A 436 35.11 10.98 -5.83
N GLY A 437 34.43 9.92 -6.30
CA GLY A 437 34.41 8.59 -5.70
C GLY A 437 33.37 8.43 -4.59
N GLU A 438 32.54 9.44 -4.34
CA GLU A 438 31.49 9.38 -3.33
C GLU A 438 30.32 8.48 -3.79
N PHE A 439 29.77 7.72 -2.86
CA PHE A 439 28.65 6.83 -3.15
C PHE A 439 27.36 7.60 -3.38
N VAL A 440 26.80 7.49 -4.59
CA VAL A 440 25.54 8.16 -4.97
C VAL A 440 24.34 7.22 -5.05
N GLY A 441 24.57 5.92 -5.04
CA GLY A 441 23.48 4.95 -5.05
C GLY A 441 23.87 3.55 -5.49
N THR A 442 22.89 2.69 -5.61
CA THR A 442 23.07 1.29 -6.07
C THR A 442 22.27 1.06 -7.35
N LEU A 443 22.94 0.56 -8.37
CA LEU A 443 22.33 0.06 -9.60
C LEU A 443 22.11 -1.44 -9.48
N GLU A 444 20.88 -1.91 -9.64
CA GLU A 444 20.52 -3.30 -9.89
C GLU A 444 20.35 -3.51 -11.38
N ALA A 445 20.93 -4.57 -11.92
CA ALA A 445 20.73 -5.03 -13.28
C ALA A 445 20.42 -6.52 -13.27
N SER A 446 19.25 -6.90 -13.75
CA SER A 446 18.81 -8.29 -13.84
C SER A 446 18.66 -8.69 -15.31
N GLN A 447 19.12 -9.87 -15.66
CA GLN A 447 19.11 -10.39 -17.04
C GLN A 447 18.70 -11.86 -17.06
N ASP A 448 17.83 -12.22 -17.99
CA ASP A 448 17.64 -13.61 -18.36
C ASP A 448 18.83 -14.07 -19.23
N ILE A 449 19.60 -15.00 -18.71
CA ILE A 449 20.78 -15.54 -19.40
C ILE A 449 20.57 -16.97 -19.89
N THR A 450 19.32 -17.45 -19.95
CA THR A 450 19.00 -18.81 -20.36
C THR A 450 19.55 -19.11 -21.75
N ASP A 451 19.23 -18.29 -22.72
CA ASP A 451 19.69 -18.43 -24.10
C ASP A 451 21.17 -18.11 -24.24
N ILE A 452 21.66 -17.09 -23.52
CA ILE A 452 23.08 -16.72 -23.55
C ILE A 452 23.97 -17.90 -23.11
N LYS A 453 23.53 -18.66 -22.09
CA LYS A 453 24.26 -19.82 -21.60
C LYS A 453 24.32 -20.94 -22.60
N SER A 454 23.42 -21.02 -23.56
CA SER A 454 23.36 -22.04 -24.61
C SER A 454 24.21 -21.73 -25.85
N LEU A 455 24.81 -20.50 -25.94
CA LEU A 455 25.61 -20.07 -27.05
C LEU A 455 26.92 -20.87 -27.10
N GLU A 456 27.22 -21.40 -28.28
CA GLU A 456 28.48 -22.08 -28.57
C GLU A 456 29.12 -21.53 -29.86
N GLY A 457 30.44 -21.52 -29.92
CA GLY A 457 31.19 -21.07 -31.09
C GLY A 457 31.10 -19.58 -31.35
N GLU A 458 31.08 -19.20 -32.63
CA GLU A 458 31.01 -17.79 -33.08
C GLU A 458 29.89 -17.63 -34.12
N ARG A 459 29.13 -16.53 -34.02
CA ARG A 459 28.16 -16.06 -35.03
C ARG A 459 28.52 -14.66 -35.47
N ARG A 460 29.14 -14.51 -36.63
CA ARG A 460 29.71 -13.25 -37.12
C ARG A 460 28.77 -12.49 -38.05
N LEU A 461 27.85 -13.15 -38.68
CA LEU A 461 26.92 -12.60 -39.67
C LEU A 461 25.47 -12.83 -39.20
N LEU A 462 24.58 -11.88 -39.56
CA LEU A 462 23.15 -12.00 -39.33
C LEU A 462 22.51 -12.70 -40.53
N ASP A 463 21.78 -13.77 -40.26
CA ASP A 463 20.97 -14.48 -41.27
C ASP A 463 19.53 -13.95 -41.13
N TRP A 464 19.30 -12.80 -41.75
CA TRP A 464 17.95 -12.25 -41.87
C TRP A 464 17.42 -12.64 -43.25
N GLU A 465 16.51 -13.62 -43.28
CA GLU A 465 15.68 -13.92 -44.44
C GLU A 465 14.33 -13.21 -44.34
#